data_047c4940de133332be14027424ac7202
#
_entry.id   047c4940de133332be14027424ac7202
#
_cell.length_a   1.000
_cell.length_b   1.000
_cell.length_c   1.000
_cell.angle_alpha   90.00
_cell.angle_beta   90.00
_cell.angle_gamma   90.00
#
_symmetry.space_group_name_H-M   'P 1'
#
loop_
_entity.id
_entity.type
_entity.pdbx_description
1 polymer ?
#
loop_
_entity_poly.entity_id
_entity_poly.type
_entity_poly.pdbx_seq_one_letter_code
_entity_poly.pdbx_strand_id
1 'polypeptide(L)'
;MRIDLHCHTKKIKSGDGKARNVTPTLFKEKIELADVKIVAITNHNAFDYQQYLSLKESVDGLCQVWPGVEIDVLGETKFHLIVVTKPDDAFAFSKSVEILFEGDNLDTCHHTLDEVYRCFCEYDVIYVPHFHDKKPAISEIDKHKLMDLVKDDARVFIEPRNHRTLGVLANKDMSVLIGSDVKDWNTYENCTFAELRLPVGSFSEFLLLARRDTTVVETLLGKKTPMNVIGHPHASVALPLTIYPDVNIIFGQKRNRKNRNFEVYIY
;
A
#
# COMPACT_ATOMS: atom_id res chain seq x y z
N MET A 1 -2.73 -8.70 -7.65
CA MET A 1 -3.26 -8.75 -6.27
C MET A 1 -3.70 -7.35 -5.88
N ARG A 2 -4.98 -7.15 -5.54
CA ARG A 2 -5.49 -5.84 -5.11
C ARG A 2 -5.14 -5.55 -3.67
N ILE A 3 -4.73 -4.30 -3.42
CA ILE A 3 -4.47 -3.79 -2.08
C ILE A 3 -5.13 -2.43 -1.88
N ASP A 4 -5.51 -2.12 -0.64
CA ASP A 4 -6.09 -0.85 -0.24
C ASP A 4 -5.43 -0.36 1.04
N LEU A 5 -4.55 0.62 0.93
CA LEU A 5 -3.83 1.18 2.07
C LEU A 5 -4.42 2.50 2.57
N HIS A 6 -5.61 2.88 2.06
CA HIS A 6 -6.35 4.04 2.52
C HIS A 6 -7.85 3.72 2.64
N CYS A 7 -8.21 3.17 3.78
CA CYS A 7 -9.56 2.66 4.00
C CYS A 7 -10.14 3.16 5.35
N HIS A 8 -11.27 3.84 5.30
CA HIS A 8 -12.00 4.29 6.47
C HIS A 8 -13.09 3.29 6.87
N THR A 9 -13.10 2.89 8.12
CA THR A 9 -14.06 1.92 8.67
C THR A 9 -14.97 2.50 9.74
N LYS A 10 -14.71 3.75 10.13
CA LYS A 10 -15.45 4.45 11.16
C LYS A 10 -15.55 5.95 10.88
N LYS A 11 -16.71 6.51 11.17
CA LYS A 11 -16.86 7.96 11.25
C LYS A 11 -16.14 8.47 12.50
N ILE A 12 -15.13 9.30 12.35
CA ILE A 12 -14.41 9.96 13.46
C ILE A 12 -14.70 11.45 13.46
N LYS A 13 -14.45 12.12 12.33
CA LYS A 13 -14.67 13.56 12.21
C LYS A 13 -16.15 13.90 12.01
N SER A 14 -16.56 15.10 12.41
CA SER A 14 -17.92 15.61 12.21
C SER A 14 -18.33 15.62 10.74
N GLY A 15 -17.37 15.94 9.85
CA GLY A 15 -17.53 15.94 8.40
C GLY A 15 -17.60 14.57 7.75
N ASP A 16 -17.26 13.49 8.47
CA ASP A 16 -17.31 12.14 7.94
C ASP A 16 -18.76 11.68 7.76
N GLY A 17 -19.05 11.02 6.64
CA GLY A 17 -20.35 10.39 6.40
C GLY A 17 -20.60 9.19 7.33
N LYS A 18 -21.85 8.98 7.75
CA LYS A 18 -22.23 7.79 8.54
C LYS A 18 -22.02 6.47 7.78
N ALA A 19 -22.05 6.50 6.47
CA ALA A 19 -21.81 5.37 5.58
C ALA A 19 -20.36 4.84 5.62
N ARG A 20 -19.43 5.54 6.30
CA ARG A 20 -18.09 5.03 6.67
C ARG A 20 -18.13 3.97 7.77
N ASN A 21 -19.13 3.97 8.63
CA ASN A 21 -19.25 2.94 9.67
C ASN A 21 -19.56 1.60 9.03
N VAL A 22 -18.68 0.64 9.21
CA VAL A 22 -18.83 -0.72 8.68
C VAL A 22 -18.98 -1.73 9.80
N THR A 23 -19.86 -2.71 9.59
CA THR A 23 -19.95 -3.90 10.45
C THR A 23 -19.00 -4.99 9.94
N PRO A 24 -18.56 -5.91 10.80
CA PRO A 24 -17.72 -7.04 10.36
C PRO A 24 -18.32 -7.85 9.22
N THR A 25 -19.63 -8.04 9.24
CA THR A 25 -20.35 -8.77 8.17
C THR A 25 -20.29 -8.04 6.84
N LEU A 26 -20.59 -6.73 6.84
CA LEU A 26 -20.54 -5.92 5.61
C LEU A 26 -19.08 -5.78 5.12
N PHE A 27 -18.14 -5.61 6.05
CA PHE A 27 -16.70 -5.54 5.71
C PHE A 27 -16.27 -6.80 4.96
N LYS A 28 -16.56 -7.99 5.50
CA LYS A 28 -16.25 -9.27 4.86
C LYS A 28 -16.87 -9.38 3.47
N GLU A 29 -18.18 -9.11 3.35
CA GLU A 29 -18.89 -9.16 2.07
C GLU A 29 -18.22 -8.27 1.01
N LYS A 30 -17.88 -7.04 1.38
CA LYS A 30 -17.32 -6.05 0.46
C LYS A 30 -15.87 -6.32 0.10
N ILE A 31 -15.06 -6.79 1.04
CA ILE A 31 -13.68 -7.23 0.79
C ILE A 31 -13.67 -8.42 -0.19
N GLU A 32 -14.54 -9.40 0.02
CA GLU A 32 -14.69 -10.55 -0.86
C GLU A 32 -15.12 -10.13 -2.28
N LEU A 33 -16.12 -9.27 -2.38
CA LEU A 33 -16.66 -8.80 -3.66
C LEU A 33 -15.64 -7.95 -4.45
N ALA A 34 -14.84 -7.14 -3.76
CA ALA A 34 -13.78 -6.33 -4.35
C ALA A 34 -12.50 -7.13 -4.68
N ASP A 35 -12.39 -8.36 -4.18
CA ASP A 35 -11.20 -9.22 -4.27
C ASP A 35 -9.92 -8.54 -3.73
N VAL A 36 -10.05 -7.76 -2.64
CA VAL A 36 -8.93 -7.11 -1.97
C VAL A 36 -8.23 -8.11 -1.05
N LYS A 37 -6.90 -8.21 -1.16
CA LYS A 37 -6.08 -9.17 -0.41
C LYS A 37 -5.32 -8.55 0.75
N ILE A 38 -5.11 -7.24 0.71
CA ILE A 38 -4.51 -6.47 1.79
C ILE A 38 -5.31 -5.18 1.95
N VAL A 39 -5.74 -4.87 3.16
CA VAL A 39 -6.40 -3.61 3.49
C VAL A 39 -5.78 -3.01 4.73
N ALA A 40 -5.46 -1.71 4.72
CA ALA A 40 -5.06 -0.98 5.92
C ALA A 40 -6.24 -0.16 6.44
N ILE A 41 -6.56 -0.29 7.72
CA ILE A 41 -7.58 0.54 8.37
C ILE A 41 -6.92 1.85 8.79
N THR A 42 -7.34 2.96 8.17
CA THR A 42 -6.70 4.28 8.28
C THR A 42 -7.73 5.36 8.59
N ASN A 43 -8.46 5.21 9.69
CA ASN A 43 -9.41 6.23 10.12
C ASN A 43 -8.71 7.56 10.45
N HIS A 44 -9.43 8.66 10.31
CA HIS A 44 -8.90 9.99 10.62
C HIS A 44 -8.50 10.14 12.09
N ASN A 45 -7.26 10.52 12.35
CA ASN A 45 -6.74 10.90 13.67
C ASN A 45 -7.04 9.89 14.82
N ALA A 46 -7.38 8.65 14.50
CA ALA A 46 -7.74 7.64 15.49
C ALA A 46 -7.51 6.22 14.97
N PHE A 47 -7.13 5.33 15.88
CA PHE A 47 -7.08 3.90 15.63
C PHE A 47 -7.84 3.13 16.71
N ASP A 48 -8.97 2.52 16.36
CA ASP A 48 -9.77 1.71 17.25
C ASP A 48 -9.31 0.24 17.22
N TYR A 49 -8.51 -0.15 18.22
CA TYR A 49 -7.94 -1.48 18.29
C TYR A 49 -8.97 -2.60 18.37
N GLN A 50 -10.10 -2.37 19.07
CA GLN A 50 -11.15 -3.38 19.19
C GLN A 50 -11.91 -3.57 17.86
N GLN A 51 -12.20 -2.47 17.17
CA GLN A 51 -12.76 -2.53 15.83
C GLN A 51 -11.79 -3.25 14.86
N TYR A 52 -10.48 -2.90 14.90
CA TYR A 52 -9.46 -3.55 14.10
C TYR A 52 -9.46 -5.07 14.29
N LEU A 53 -9.46 -5.56 15.54
CA LEU A 53 -9.49 -6.99 15.82
C LEU A 53 -10.74 -7.67 15.25
N SER A 54 -11.92 -7.06 15.47
CA SER A 54 -13.19 -7.60 14.98
C SER A 54 -13.26 -7.67 13.45
N LEU A 55 -12.76 -6.64 12.76
CA LEU A 55 -12.71 -6.62 11.31
C LEU A 55 -11.69 -7.63 10.77
N LYS A 56 -10.50 -7.71 11.38
CA LYS A 56 -9.45 -8.69 11.03
C LYS A 56 -9.97 -10.12 11.15
N GLU A 57 -10.62 -10.46 12.25
CA GLU A 57 -11.21 -11.77 12.47
C GLU A 57 -12.28 -12.11 11.42
N SER A 58 -13.09 -11.14 11.02
CA SER A 58 -14.16 -11.35 10.05
C SER A 58 -13.67 -11.78 8.66
N VAL A 59 -12.43 -11.42 8.30
CA VAL A 59 -11.82 -11.72 6.98
C VAL A 59 -10.62 -12.64 7.08
N ASP A 60 -10.50 -13.38 8.19
CA ASP A 60 -9.40 -14.33 8.38
C ASP A 60 -9.34 -15.34 7.24
N GLY A 61 -8.14 -15.58 6.71
CA GLY A 61 -7.90 -16.43 5.53
C GLY A 61 -8.32 -15.84 4.19
N LEU A 62 -8.99 -14.67 4.15
CA LEU A 62 -9.43 -13.99 2.92
C LEU A 62 -8.57 -12.79 2.57
N CYS A 63 -8.28 -11.94 3.57
CA CYS A 63 -7.60 -10.66 3.41
C CYS A 63 -6.73 -10.39 4.63
N GLN A 64 -5.53 -9.85 4.40
CA GLN A 64 -4.71 -9.33 5.48
C GLN A 64 -5.20 -7.93 5.86
N VAL A 65 -5.41 -7.70 7.16
CA VAL A 65 -5.79 -6.39 7.69
C VAL A 65 -4.59 -5.79 8.43
N TRP A 66 -4.13 -4.65 7.94
CA TRP A 66 -3.00 -3.92 8.53
C TRP A 66 -3.49 -2.73 9.36
N PRO A 67 -2.87 -2.46 10.52
CA PRO A 67 -3.20 -1.28 11.32
C PRO A 67 -2.59 -0.03 10.70
N GLY A 68 -3.34 1.06 10.73
CA GLY A 68 -2.91 2.35 10.24
C GLY A 68 -3.76 3.50 10.76
N VAL A 69 -3.38 4.71 10.41
CA VAL A 69 -4.09 5.94 10.76
C VAL A 69 -3.85 7.00 9.68
N GLU A 70 -4.86 7.79 9.34
CA GLU A 70 -4.71 9.00 8.54
C GLU A 70 -4.64 10.21 9.47
N ILE A 71 -3.54 10.95 9.42
CA ILE A 71 -3.22 12.05 10.34
C ILE A 71 -3.30 13.38 9.61
N ASP A 72 -3.95 14.35 10.24
CA ASP A 72 -3.88 15.75 9.80
C ASP A 72 -2.54 16.36 10.22
N VAL A 73 -1.69 16.67 9.25
CA VAL A 73 -0.36 17.23 9.49
C VAL A 73 -0.32 18.70 9.11
N LEU A 74 0.35 19.50 9.95
CA LEU A 74 0.66 20.91 9.71
C LEU A 74 2.17 21.03 9.40
N GLY A 75 2.47 21.24 8.14
CA GLY A 75 3.81 21.60 7.66
C GLY A 75 3.83 23.01 7.10
N GLU A 76 4.48 23.22 5.96
CA GLU A 76 4.36 24.46 5.18
C GLU A 76 2.88 24.69 4.78
N THR A 77 2.19 23.62 4.46
CA THR A 77 0.74 23.58 4.25
C THR A 77 0.13 22.43 5.04
N LYS A 78 -1.20 22.47 5.25
CA LYS A 78 -1.90 21.32 5.81
C LYS A 78 -1.95 20.20 4.78
N PHE A 79 -1.71 18.97 5.24
CA PHE A 79 -1.85 17.78 4.40
C PHE A 79 -2.26 16.55 5.23
N HIS A 80 -2.73 15.51 4.56
CA HIS A 80 -3.00 14.24 5.19
C HIS A 80 -1.81 13.29 4.99
N LEU A 81 -1.47 12.59 6.05
CA LEU A 81 -0.41 11.58 6.07
C LEU A 81 -0.97 10.27 6.60
N ILE A 82 -0.98 9.26 5.78
CA ILE A 82 -1.31 7.91 6.20
C ILE A 82 -0.05 7.25 6.75
N VAL A 83 -0.18 6.61 7.91
CA VAL A 83 0.85 5.78 8.54
C VAL A 83 0.29 4.37 8.69
N VAL A 84 0.97 3.37 8.16
CA VAL A 84 0.55 1.95 8.24
C VAL A 84 1.70 1.13 8.78
N THR A 85 1.40 0.20 9.69
CA THR A 85 2.39 -0.70 10.28
C THR A 85 2.00 -2.18 10.10
N LYS A 86 2.92 -3.07 10.48
CA LYS A 86 2.66 -4.52 10.44
C LYS A 86 1.62 -4.94 11.49
N PRO A 87 0.87 -6.02 11.23
CA PRO A 87 -0.17 -6.52 12.14
C PRO A 87 0.33 -6.86 13.56
N ASP A 88 1.58 -7.29 13.69
CA ASP A 88 2.16 -7.67 14.99
C ASP A 88 2.31 -6.48 15.94
N ASP A 89 2.47 -5.28 15.41
CA ASP A 89 2.64 -4.07 16.19
C ASP A 89 1.31 -3.37 16.53
N ALA A 90 0.16 -3.91 16.10
CA ALA A 90 -1.14 -3.25 16.17
C ALA A 90 -1.51 -2.72 17.57
N PHE A 91 -1.22 -3.48 18.63
CA PHE A 91 -1.51 -3.05 20.01
C PHE A 91 -0.62 -1.88 20.44
N ALA A 92 0.69 -2.00 20.23
CA ALA A 92 1.64 -0.94 20.58
C ALA A 92 1.37 0.32 19.73
N PHE A 93 1.09 0.14 18.44
CA PHE A 93 0.68 1.21 17.54
C PHE A 93 -0.58 1.94 18.04
N SER A 94 -1.60 1.20 18.52
CA SER A 94 -2.79 1.84 19.07
C SER A 94 -2.49 2.76 20.26
N LYS A 95 -1.57 2.34 21.14
CA LYS A 95 -1.13 3.15 22.28
C LYS A 95 -0.38 4.41 21.83
N SER A 96 0.46 4.30 20.81
CA SER A 96 1.14 5.47 20.24
C SER A 96 0.16 6.46 19.62
N VAL A 97 -0.86 5.97 18.90
CA VAL A 97 -1.92 6.84 18.37
C VAL A 97 -2.73 7.49 19.50
N GLU A 98 -3.11 6.73 20.55
CA GLU A 98 -3.80 7.30 21.71
C GLU A 98 -2.99 8.42 22.37
N ILE A 99 -1.68 8.24 22.55
CA ILE A 99 -0.78 9.25 23.13
C ILE A 99 -0.63 10.47 22.22
N LEU A 100 -0.49 10.26 20.91
CA LEU A 100 -0.35 11.37 19.95
C LEU A 100 -1.54 12.32 19.98
N PHE A 101 -2.75 11.78 20.17
CA PHE A 101 -4.00 12.53 20.15
C PHE A 101 -4.63 12.76 21.54
N GLU A 102 -3.86 12.54 22.64
CA GLU A 102 -4.36 12.69 24.00
C GLU A 102 -4.79 14.14 24.29
N GLY A 103 -6.05 14.32 24.62
CA GLY A 103 -6.63 15.63 24.92
C GLY A 103 -7.01 16.47 23.70
N ASP A 104 -6.76 15.98 22.49
CA ASP A 104 -7.03 16.70 21.25
C ASP A 104 -8.50 16.61 20.81
N ASN A 105 -8.92 17.65 20.11
CA ASN A 105 -10.16 17.59 19.34
C ASN A 105 -9.85 17.03 17.94
N LEU A 106 -10.23 15.76 17.69
CA LEU A 106 -9.94 15.01 16.47
C LEU A 106 -10.46 15.69 15.17
N ASP A 107 -11.45 16.59 15.28
CA ASP A 107 -11.95 17.36 14.12
C ASP A 107 -10.99 18.47 13.66
N THR A 108 -10.21 19.01 14.57
CA THR A 108 -9.46 20.25 14.32
C THR A 108 -7.97 20.16 14.64
N CYS A 109 -7.53 19.10 15.32
CA CYS A 109 -6.13 18.91 15.67
C CYS A 109 -5.24 18.71 14.44
N HIS A 110 -4.01 19.16 14.56
CA HIS A 110 -2.96 18.96 13.56
C HIS A 110 -1.65 18.75 14.30
N HIS A 111 -0.90 17.76 13.88
CA HIS A 111 0.45 17.50 14.40
C HIS A 111 1.51 17.92 13.39
N THR A 112 2.69 18.29 13.88
CA THR A 112 3.83 18.51 13.01
C THR A 112 4.39 17.21 12.47
N LEU A 113 5.07 17.26 11.33
CA LEU A 113 5.71 16.09 10.75
C LEU A 113 6.73 15.44 11.70
N ASP A 114 7.45 16.25 12.49
CA ASP A 114 8.43 15.77 13.48
C ASP A 114 7.76 15.02 14.65
N GLU A 115 6.59 15.46 15.10
CA GLU A 115 5.81 14.77 16.14
C GLU A 115 5.32 13.43 15.63
N VAL A 116 4.73 13.40 14.44
CA VAL A 116 4.28 12.16 13.80
C VAL A 116 5.43 11.19 13.61
N TYR A 117 6.56 11.66 13.05
CA TYR A 117 7.73 10.81 12.86
C TYR A 117 8.25 10.24 14.19
N ARG A 118 8.43 11.07 15.22
CA ARG A 118 8.88 10.62 16.56
C ARG A 118 7.95 9.59 17.19
N CYS A 119 6.63 9.72 16.94
CA CYS A 119 5.66 8.78 17.45
C CYS A 119 5.79 7.37 16.85
N PHE A 120 6.20 7.27 15.58
CA PHE A 120 6.16 6.01 14.84
C PHE A 120 7.52 5.51 14.34
N CYS A 121 8.64 6.22 14.57
CA CYS A 121 9.96 5.86 14.03
C CYS A 121 10.52 4.54 14.55
N GLU A 122 10.05 4.06 15.70
CA GLU A 122 10.47 2.78 16.29
C GLU A 122 9.73 1.57 15.67
N TYR A 123 8.70 1.80 14.86
CA TYR A 123 7.95 0.75 14.20
C TYR A 123 8.40 0.56 12.76
N ASP A 124 8.15 -0.65 12.23
CA ASP A 124 8.18 -0.88 10.79
C ASP A 124 6.95 -0.26 10.15
N VAL A 125 7.04 1.01 9.75
CA VAL A 125 5.92 1.76 9.14
C VAL A 125 6.22 2.16 7.71
N ILE A 126 5.14 2.35 6.94
CA ILE A 126 5.14 3.10 5.70
C ILE A 126 4.37 4.40 5.88
N TYR A 127 4.81 5.43 5.18
CA TYR A 127 4.22 6.77 5.16
C TYR A 127 3.64 7.04 3.77
N VAL A 128 2.37 7.44 3.72
CA VAL A 128 1.68 7.71 2.45
C VAL A 128 1.01 9.08 2.52
N PRO A 129 1.73 10.18 2.22
CA PRO A 129 1.13 11.50 2.15
C PRO A 129 0.22 11.63 0.92
N HIS A 130 -0.87 12.38 1.07
CA HIS A 130 -1.63 12.87 -0.07
C HIS A 130 -0.74 13.79 -0.92
N PHE A 131 -0.80 13.65 -2.24
CA PHE A 131 0.08 14.37 -3.13
C PHE A 131 -0.65 14.98 -4.32
N HIS A 132 -0.16 16.14 -4.78
CA HIS A 132 -0.55 16.82 -6.02
C HIS A 132 -2.05 17.14 -6.09
N ASP A 133 -2.84 16.29 -6.71
CA ASP A 133 -4.28 16.47 -6.96
C ASP A 133 -5.18 15.90 -5.86
N LYS A 134 -4.64 15.12 -4.93
CA LYS A 134 -5.36 14.63 -3.74
C LYS A 134 -5.17 15.61 -2.58
N LYS A 135 -6.18 16.46 -2.35
CA LYS A 135 -6.13 17.52 -1.33
C LYS A 135 -6.78 17.11 0.00
N PRO A 136 -6.26 17.62 1.13
CA PRO A 136 -5.07 18.45 1.29
C PRO A 136 -3.78 17.67 1.02
N ALA A 137 -2.84 18.25 0.26
CA ALA A 137 -1.65 17.57 -0.26
C ALA A 137 -0.38 18.13 0.38
N ILE A 138 0.61 17.25 0.58
CA ILE A 138 1.95 17.60 1.06
C ILE A 138 2.64 18.55 0.08
N SER A 139 3.38 19.53 0.61
CA SER A 139 4.26 20.40 -0.19
C SER A 139 5.53 19.67 -0.60
N GLU A 140 6.23 20.17 -1.61
CA GLU A 140 7.55 19.60 -1.99
C GLU A 140 8.57 19.74 -0.85
N ILE A 141 8.51 20.82 -0.08
CA ILE A 141 9.40 21.06 1.08
C ILE A 141 9.14 20.00 2.16
N ASP A 142 7.87 19.82 2.56
CA ASP A 142 7.52 18.83 3.57
C ASP A 142 7.78 17.40 3.10
N LYS A 143 7.63 17.12 1.79
CA LYS A 143 7.97 15.82 1.20
C LYS A 143 9.46 15.53 1.34
N HIS A 144 10.35 16.47 1.00
CA HIS A 144 11.78 16.30 1.21
C HIS A 144 12.11 16.09 2.69
N LYS A 145 11.48 16.89 3.57
CA LYS A 145 11.65 16.72 5.02
C LYS A 145 11.22 15.33 5.49
N LEU A 146 10.11 14.78 4.99
CA LEU A 146 9.68 13.43 5.31
C LEU A 146 10.71 12.38 4.85
N MET A 147 11.21 12.50 3.63
CA MET A 147 12.24 11.59 3.10
C MET A 147 13.54 11.67 3.91
N ASP A 148 13.96 12.85 4.31
CA ASP A 148 15.15 13.06 5.15
C ASP A 148 14.99 12.46 6.56
N LEU A 149 13.79 12.49 7.14
CA LEU A 149 13.49 11.87 8.43
C LEU A 149 13.49 10.35 8.32
N VAL A 150 12.79 9.80 7.33
CA VAL A 150 12.61 8.34 7.16
C VAL A 150 13.90 7.66 6.70
N LYS A 151 14.71 8.30 5.85
CA LYS A 151 15.99 7.79 5.32
C LYS A 151 15.89 6.44 4.57
N ASP A 152 14.70 6.01 4.24
CA ASP A 152 14.42 4.78 3.48
C ASP A 152 13.26 5.07 2.52
N ASP A 153 13.60 5.39 1.27
CA ASP A 153 12.63 5.79 0.24
C ASP A 153 11.58 4.70 -0.03
N ALA A 154 11.92 3.45 0.27
CA ALA A 154 10.98 2.33 0.13
C ALA A 154 9.83 2.38 1.15
N ARG A 155 9.93 3.20 2.18
CA ARG A 155 8.89 3.41 3.18
C ARG A 155 8.02 4.63 2.92
N VAL A 156 8.32 5.42 1.89
CA VAL A 156 7.55 6.62 1.53
C VAL A 156 6.88 6.39 0.19
N PHE A 157 5.56 6.37 0.19
CA PHE A 157 4.73 6.33 -1.01
C PHE A 157 3.94 7.62 -1.10
N ILE A 158 3.59 8.02 -2.31
CA ILE A 158 2.73 9.18 -2.50
C ILE A 158 1.37 8.73 -3.03
N GLU A 159 0.31 9.37 -2.56
CA GLU A 159 -1.05 9.05 -2.97
C GLU A 159 -1.66 10.16 -3.83
N PRO A 160 -1.74 9.97 -5.16
CA PRO A 160 -2.49 10.85 -6.05
C PRO A 160 -3.99 10.48 -6.04
N ARG A 161 -4.82 11.38 -6.56
CA ARG A 161 -6.26 11.17 -6.63
C ARG A 161 -6.70 10.20 -7.73
N ASN A 162 -5.96 10.12 -8.81
CA ASN A 162 -6.40 9.37 -9.99
C ASN A 162 -5.26 8.66 -10.73
N HIS A 163 -5.63 7.66 -11.54
CA HIS A 163 -4.68 6.83 -12.28
C HIS A 163 -3.83 7.58 -13.31
N ARG A 164 -4.31 8.72 -13.87
CA ARG A 164 -3.51 9.50 -14.82
C ARG A 164 -2.32 10.12 -14.12
N THR A 165 -2.58 10.74 -12.97
CA THR A 165 -1.53 11.31 -12.11
C THR A 165 -0.59 10.21 -11.62
N LEU A 166 -1.11 9.04 -11.22
CA LEU A 166 -0.30 7.87 -10.85
C LEU A 166 0.69 7.50 -11.95
N GLY A 167 0.23 7.35 -13.20
CA GLY A 167 1.11 7.00 -14.33
C GLY A 167 2.22 8.02 -14.58
N VAL A 168 1.90 9.32 -14.46
CA VAL A 168 2.90 10.40 -14.62
C VAL A 168 3.95 10.37 -13.51
N LEU A 169 3.53 10.15 -12.27
CA LEU A 169 4.43 10.13 -11.11
C LEU A 169 5.29 8.87 -11.08
N ALA A 170 4.73 7.71 -11.44
CA ALA A 170 5.49 6.46 -11.54
C ALA A 170 6.63 6.54 -12.57
N ASN A 171 6.41 7.27 -13.67
CA ASN A 171 7.46 7.53 -14.66
C ASN A 171 8.57 8.48 -14.16
N LYS A 172 8.40 9.12 -13.01
CA LYS A 172 9.41 9.95 -12.34
C LYS A 172 10.14 9.21 -11.22
N ASP A 173 10.13 7.89 -11.24
CA ASP A 173 10.72 7.00 -10.23
C ASP A 173 10.17 7.20 -8.80
N MET A 174 8.95 7.73 -8.67
CA MET A 174 8.28 7.89 -7.40
C MET A 174 7.52 6.61 -7.05
N SER A 175 7.60 6.19 -5.79
CA SER A 175 6.75 5.12 -5.26
C SER A 175 5.34 5.65 -5.06
N VAL A 176 4.37 5.09 -5.79
CA VAL A 176 3.00 5.61 -5.86
C VAL A 176 2.02 4.52 -5.45
N LEU A 177 1.09 4.86 -4.56
CA LEU A 177 -0.05 4.02 -4.20
C LEU A 177 -1.34 4.82 -4.38
N ILE A 178 -2.42 4.13 -4.67
CA ILE A 178 -3.75 4.70 -4.68
C ILE A 178 -4.63 3.86 -3.75
N GLY A 179 -5.37 4.51 -2.89
CA GLY A 179 -6.29 3.85 -1.97
C GLY A 179 -7.75 4.20 -2.28
N SER A 180 -8.67 3.47 -1.67
CA SER A 180 -10.10 3.67 -1.90
C SER A 180 -10.62 4.98 -1.34
N ASP A 181 -10.07 5.45 -0.21
CA ASP A 181 -10.62 6.56 0.58
C ASP A 181 -12.16 6.40 0.72
N VAL A 182 -12.57 5.18 1.07
CA VAL A 182 -13.98 4.79 1.04
C VAL A 182 -14.86 5.69 1.90
N LYS A 183 -15.94 6.19 1.29
CA LYS A 183 -16.92 7.08 1.95
C LYS A 183 -18.25 6.41 2.21
N ASP A 184 -18.54 5.35 1.45
CA ASP A 184 -19.74 4.53 1.57
C ASP A 184 -19.40 3.06 1.31
N TRP A 185 -19.48 2.24 2.35
CA TRP A 185 -19.19 0.81 2.25
C TRP A 185 -20.13 0.04 1.34
N ASN A 186 -21.33 0.55 1.06
CA ASN A 186 -22.23 -0.12 0.11
C ASN A 186 -21.68 -0.11 -1.33
N THR A 187 -20.73 0.77 -1.63
CA THR A 187 -20.12 0.93 -2.95
C THR A 187 -18.62 0.64 -2.98
N TYR A 188 -18.09 0.01 -1.94
CA TYR A 188 -16.63 -0.24 -1.80
C TYR A 188 -16.04 -0.98 -3.00
N GLU A 189 -16.75 -1.97 -3.56
CA GLU A 189 -16.32 -2.76 -4.71
C GLU A 189 -16.10 -1.93 -5.98
N ASN A 190 -16.68 -0.73 -6.03
CA ASN A 190 -16.53 0.22 -7.14
C ASN A 190 -15.40 1.23 -6.93
N CYS A 191 -14.71 1.16 -5.78
CA CYS A 191 -13.59 2.04 -5.48
C CYS A 191 -12.37 1.71 -6.35
N THR A 192 -11.42 2.62 -6.34
CA THR A 192 -10.13 2.44 -7.01
C THR A 192 -9.14 1.80 -6.04
N PHE A 193 -8.45 0.77 -6.48
CA PHE A 193 -7.46 0.04 -5.68
C PHE A 193 -6.10 0.04 -6.36
N ALA A 194 -5.04 -0.03 -5.58
CA ALA A 194 -3.73 -0.36 -6.10
C ALA A 194 -3.66 -1.85 -6.46
N GLU A 195 -2.91 -2.17 -7.51
CA GLU A 195 -2.69 -3.55 -7.93
C GLU A 195 -1.20 -3.89 -7.91
N LEU A 196 -0.83 -4.84 -7.06
CA LEU A 196 0.51 -5.42 -7.07
C LEU A 196 0.60 -6.51 -8.13
N ARG A 197 1.65 -6.46 -8.93
CA ARG A 197 1.92 -7.49 -9.95
C ARG A 197 2.40 -8.80 -9.33
N LEU A 198 3.10 -8.71 -8.20
CA LEU A 198 3.58 -9.86 -7.44
C LEU A 198 2.74 -10.02 -6.18
N PRO A 199 2.34 -11.25 -5.83
CA PRO A 199 1.67 -11.52 -4.57
C PRO A 199 2.64 -11.32 -3.42
N VAL A 200 2.20 -10.65 -2.36
CA VAL A 200 2.92 -10.53 -1.09
C VAL A 200 2.10 -11.18 0.01
N GLY A 201 2.78 -11.96 0.86
CA GLY A 201 2.15 -12.68 1.96
C GLY A 201 2.32 -11.99 3.31
N SER A 202 3.07 -10.88 3.39
CA SER A 202 3.34 -10.17 4.63
C SER A 202 3.72 -8.70 4.41
N PHE A 203 3.67 -7.91 5.48
CA PHE A 203 4.13 -6.52 5.47
C PHE A 203 5.63 -6.42 5.10
N SER A 204 6.46 -7.33 5.63
CA SER A 204 7.89 -7.37 5.31
C SER A 204 8.16 -7.67 3.84
N GLU A 205 7.40 -8.58 3.24
CA GLU A 205 7.50 -8.85 1.80
C GLU A 205 7.06 -7.64 0.96
N PHE A 206 6.04 -6.90 1.41
CA PHE A 206 5.63 -5.66 0.77
C PHE A 206 6.76 -4.61 0.78
N LEU A 207 7.44 -4.42 1.92
CA LEU A 207 8.61 -3.51 2.01
C LEU A 207 9.75 -3.96 1.11
N LEU A 208 10.02 -5.26 1.03
CA LEU A 208 11.02 -5.80 0.11
C LEU A 208 10.66 -5.51 -1.35
N LEU A 209 9.39 -5.69 -1.72
CA LEU A 209 8.90 -5.35 -3.05
C LEU A 209 9.06 -3.85 -3.35
N ALA A 210 8.78 -3.00 -2.37
CA ALA A 210 8.91 -1.55 -2.50
C ALA A 210 10.35 -1.09 -2.74
N ARG A 211 11.33 -1.78 -2.15
CA ARG A 211 12.76 -1.50 -2.35
C ARG A 211 13.27 -1.80 -3.76
N ARG A 212 12.46 -2.45 -4.58
CA ARG A 212 12.84 -2.87 -5.94
C ARG A 212 14.16 -3.65 -5.99
N ASP A 213 14.53 -4.27 -4.89
CA ASP A 213 15.75 -5.07 -4.78
C ASP A 213 15.62 -6.31 -5.69
N THR A 214 16.66 -6.65 -6.42
CA THR A 214 16.72 -7.85 -7.26
C THR A 214 16.51 -9.12 -6.46
N THR A 215 16.88 -9.11 -5.17
CA THR A 215 16.60 -10.20 -4.22
C THR A 215 15.10 -10.36 -3.93
N VAL A 216 14.28 -9.32 -4.14
CA VAL A 216 12.81 -9.41 -3.98
C VAL A 216 12.21 -10.39 -4.97
N VAL A 217 12.63 -10.34 -6.21
CA VAL A 217 12.19 -11.30 -7.23
C VAL A 217 12.57 -12.71 -6.80
N GLU A 218 13.76 -12.89 -6.26
CA GLU A 218 14.22 -14.18 -5.72
C GLU A 218 13.46 -14.57 -4.46
N THR A 219 13.12 -13.64 -3.57
CA THR A 219 12.39 -13.93 -2.32
C THR A 219 10.92 -14.23 -2.58
N LEU A 220 10.24 -13.45 -3.41
CA LEU A 220 8.81 -13.62 -3.70
C LEU A 220 8.55 -14.71 -4.75
N LEU A 221 9.44 -14.84 -5.72
CA LEU A 221 9.40 -15.91 -6.73
C LEU A 221 10.21 -17.13 -6.32
N GLY A 222 11.18 -16.96 -5.47
CA GLY A 222 12.36 -17.81 -5.40
C GLY A 222 12.46 -18.79 -4.27
N LYS A 223 11.56 -18.87 -3.34
CA LYS A 223 11.58 -20.04 -2.45
C LYS A 223 11.27 -21.34 -3.22
N LYS A 224 10.94 -21.23 -4.50
CA LYS A 224 10.50 -22.39 -5.30
C LYS A 224 11.32 -22.62 -6.56
N THR A 225 12.22 -21.69 -7.02
CA THR A 225 12.94 -22.02 -8.26
C THR A 225 14.15 -21.16 -8.58
N PRO A 226 15.25 -21.76 -8.99
CA PRO A 226 16.27 -21.01 -9.74
C PRO A 226 15.66 -20.54 -11.06
N MET A 227 15.88 -19.26 -11.38
CA MET A 227 15.54 -18.72 -12.68
C MET A 227 16.38 -19.45 -13.73
N ASN A 228 15.76 -20.40 -14.42
CA ASN A 228 16.42 -21.05 -15.54
C ASN A 228 16.53 -20.06 -16.69
N VAL A 229 17.69 -19.47 -16.85
CA VAL A 229 18.01 -18.72 -18.07
C VAL A 229 18.02 -19.73 -19.20
N ILE A 230 16.95 -19.76 -19.97
CA ILE A 230 16.87 -20.59 -21.19
C ILE A 230 17.84 -19.98 -22.19
N GLY A 231 18.85 -20.72 -22.45
CA GLY A 231 20.08 -20.37 -23.11
C GLY A 231 20.01 -19.88 -24.56
N HIS A 232 21.13 -19.77 -25.14
CA HIS A 232 21.55 -19.16 -26.40
C HIS A 232 20.62 -19.43 -27.61
N PRO A 233 20.38 -18.44 -28.49
CA PRO A 233 19.42 -18.54 -29.61
C PRO A 233 19.78 -19.55 -30.72
N HIS A 234 20.84 -20.31 -30.57
CA HIS A 234 21.25 -21.35 -31.51
C HIS A 234 21.23 -22.78 -30.98
N ALA A 235 20.79 -22.96 -29.71
CA ALA A 235 20.64 -24.32 -29.19
C ALA A 235 19.31 -24.91 -29.66
N SER A 236 19.36 -25.88 -30.53
CA SER A 236 18.23 -26.71 -30.95
C SER A 236 17.82 -27.76 -29.87
N VAL A 237 18.16 -27.52 -28.63
CA VAL A 237 17.82 -28.39 -27.51
C VAL A 237 16.55 -27.86 -26.85
N ALA A 238 15.48 -28.61 -26.93
CA ALA A 238 14.30 -28.39 -26.12
C ALA A 238 14.65 -28.63 -24.65
N LEU A 239 14.90 -27.56 -23.91
CA LEU A 239 15.04 -27.64 -22.45
C LEU A 239 13.65 -27.86 -21.84
N PRO A 240 13.53 -28.71 -20.82
CA PRO A 240 12.25 -28.88 -20.13
C PRO A 240 11.85 -27.54 -19.51
N LEU A 241 10.75 -26.99 -20.01
CA LEU A 241 10.17 -25.76 -19.48
C LEU A 241 9.34 -26.13 -18.26
N THR A 242 9.75 -25.68 -17.09
CA THR A 242 8.91 -25.81 -15.89
C THR A 242 8.04 -24.58 -15.77
N ILE A 243 6.74 -24.77 -15.91
CA ILE A 243 5.73 -23.71 -15.78
C ILE A 243 5.20 -23.73 -14.35
N TYR A 244 5.21 -22.57 -13.70
CA TYR A 244 4.71 -22.39 -12.34
C TYR A 244 3.33 -21.76 -12.37
N PRO A 245 2.45 -22.04 -11.38
CA PRO A 245 1.06 -21.55 -11.42
C PRO A 245 0.94 -20.03 -11.27
N ASP A 246 1.93 -19.37 -10.66
CA ASP A 246 1.77 -17.96 -10.25
C ASP A 246 2.31 -16.95 -11.26
N VAL A 247 3.55 -17.08 -11.68
CA VAL A 247 4.18 -16.17 -12.68
C VAL A 247 5.17 -16.94 -13.56
N ASN A 248 4.98 -16.84 -14.87
CA ASN A 248 5.92 -17.37 -15.85
C ASN A 248 6.38 -16.23 -16.76
N ILE A 249 7.68 -15.94 -16.76
CA ILE A 249 8.28 -14.94 -17.65
C ILE A 249 9.03 -15.69 -18.74
N ILE A 250 8.55 -15.63 -19.97
CA ILE A 250 9.16 -16.25 -21.13
C ILE A 250 9.75 -15.14 -22.01
N PHE A 251 11.08 -15.12 -22.14
CA PHE A 251 11.77 -14.23 -23.04
C PHE A 251 11.98 -14.94 -24.38
N GLY A 252 11.41 -14.38 -25.43
CA GLY A 252 11.58 -14.88 -26.80
C GLY A 252 12.16 -13.81 -27.72
N GLN A 253 13.03 -14.21 -28.63
CA GLN A 253 13.48 -13.37 -29.73
C GLN A 253 12.60 -13.65 -30.95
N LYS A 254 11.77 -12.67 -31.33
CA LYS A 254 11.05 -12.75 -32.60
C LYS A 254 12.03 -12.53 -33.74
N ARG A 255 12.26 -13.56 -34.55
CA ARG A 255 13.03 -13.41 -35.79
C ARG A 255 12.25 -12.55 -36.79
N ASN A 256 12.49 -11.26 -36.75
CA ASN A 256 12.11 -10.40 -37.86
C ASN A 256 13.37 -10.11 -38.71
N ARG A 257 13.29 -10.34 -40.00
CA ARG A 257 14.44 -10.21 -40.91
C ARG A 257 15.09 -8.80 -40.98
N LYS A 258 14.48 -7.80 -40.29
CA LYS A 258 14.96 -6.40 -40.38
C LYS A 258 15.19 -5.70 -39.03
N ASN A 259 14.71 -6.19 -37.89
CA ASN A 259 14.96 -5.56 -36.59
C ASN A 259 15.08 -6.63 -35.48
N ARG A 260 16.11 -6.48 -34.61
CA ARG A 260 16.30 -7.34 -33.44
C ARG A 260 15.50 -6.74 -32.25
N ASN A 261 14.22 -6.99 -32.17
CA ASN A 261 13.42 -6.59 -31.01
C ASN A 261 13.18 -7.81 -30.11
N PHE A 262 13.34 -7.61 -28.81
CA PHE A 262 12.93 -8.58 -27.80
C PHE A 262 11.46 -8.32 -27.42
N GLU A 263 10.64 -9.32 -27.45
CA GLU A 263 9.30 -9.27 -26.88
C GLU A 263 9.27 -10.09 -25.59
N VAL A 264 8.72 -9.51 -24.54
CA VAL A 264 8.52 -10.17 -23.25
C VAL A 264 7.07 -10.62 -23.18
N TYR A 265 6.83 -11.91 -23.03
CA TYR A 265 5.49 -12.44 -22.77
C TYR A 265 5.40 -12.79 -21.29
N ILE A 266 4.41 -12.22 -20.63
CA ILE A 266 4.04 -12.53 -19.24
C ILE A 266 2.71 -13.29 -19.32
N TYR A 267 2.71 -14.53 -18.86
CA TYR A 267 1.53 -15.37 -18.75
C TYR A 267 1.22 -15.70 -17.30
#